data_04a7b1a8d2c2fb943400e92ee41036de
#
_entry.id   04a7b1a8d2c2fb943400e92ee41036de
#
_cell.length_a   1.000
_cell.length_b   1.000
_cell.length_c   1.000
_cell.angle_alpha   90.00
_cell.angle_beta   90.00
_cell.angle_gamma   90.00
#
_symmetry.space_group_name_H-M   'P 1'
#
loop_
_entity.id
_entity.type
_entity.pdbx_description
1 polymer ?
#
loop_
_entity_poly.entity_id
_entity_poly.type
_entity_poly.pdbx_seq_one_letter_code
_entity_poly.pdbx_strand_id
1 'polypeptide(L)'
;MKRYFGKIVLCTFMVVAMGLAACSSDDNDMPAPPENNENTGDADSTQTEVEWIVDSVELWSQRDANRIYGLMYYNPVSSKKQPAVILSHSSSLTHEAMMGYASAIAKMGFAAYCFDFCGGSDKSKSDGATEDMTVFTEVEDLRAVVKTVKSLGYVEPSEVYLLGSSQGGLVSALLADECPDDFAGMILFYPAFNIPEMVKMFSGFGDWGNIGDWGNLGNWGDFGDFGGMMSMSEKYINSIKDFDVWSHIGKFSKPVCIIHGTSDMIVPISNSEKAAGLYPSATLNKIEGANHGFNAANLGSMGSMMGASADYDSQVMPIVQDFLKK
;
A
#
# COMPACT_ATOMS: atom_id res chain seq x y z
N MET A 1 -26.44 -28.04 -8.69
CA MET A 1 -25.64 -27.77 -9.91
C MET A 1 -26.34 -26.66 -10.71
N LYS A 2 -25.96 -25.41 -10.51
CA LYS A 2 -26.38 -24.27 -11.37
C LYS A 2 -25.11 -23.47 -11.68
N ARG A 3 -24.73 -23.49 -12.96
CA ARG A 3 -23.60 -22.73 -13.50
C ARG A 3 -24.06 -21.28 -13.69
N TYR A 4 -23.40 -20.33 -13.05
CA TYR A 4 -23.49 -18.91 -13.39
C TYR A 4 -22.42 -18.56 -14.40
N PHE A 5 -22.85 -18.23 -15.62
CA PHE A 5 -22.01 -17.62 -16.63
C PHE A 5 -21.89 -16.12 -16.32
N GLY A 6 -20.70 -15.66 -15.96
CA GLY A 6 -20.39 -14.23 -15.87
C GLY A 6 -20.36 -13.62 -17.27
N LYS A 7 -21.06 -12.51 -17.44
CA LYS A 7 -21.06 -11.74 -18.69
C LYS A 7 -19.80 -10.90 -18.76
N ILE A 8 -18.97 -11.17 -19.78
CA ILE A 8 -17.85 -10.33 -20.19
C ILE A 8 -18.45 -9.08 -20.84
N VAL A 9 -18.19 -7.91 -20.26
CA VAL A 9 -18.46 -6.61 -20.88
C VAL A 9 -17.17 -6.12 -21.51
N LEU A 10 -17.09 -6.26 -22.83
CA LEU A 10 -16.00 -5.74 -23.66
C LEU A 10 -16.32 -4.28 -24.01
N CYS A 11 -15.66 -3.33 -23.35
CA CYS A 11 -15.73 -1.92 -23.74
C CYS A 11 -14.66 -1.62 -24.80
N THR A 12 -15.09 -1.59 -26.05
CA THR A 12 -14.26 -1.17 -27.18
C THR A 12 -14.32 0.35 -27.29
N PHE A 13 -13.25 1.05 -26.99
CA PHE A 13 -13.10 2.47 -27.32
C PHE A 13 -12.58 2.63 -28.73
N MET A 14 -13.39 3.18 -29.61
CA MET A 14 -13.07 3.54 -30.98
C MET A 14 -12.52 4.97 -30.97
N VAL A 15 -11.23 5.14 -31.24
CA VAL A 15 -10.62 6.46 -31.46
C VAL A 15 -10.76 6.81 -32.94
N VAL A 16 -11.57 7.82 -33.23
CA VAL A 16 -11.69 8.42 -34.56
C VAL A 16 -10.59 9.48 -34.71
N ALA A 17 -9.63 9.23 -35.59
CA ALA A 17 -8.67 10.23 -36.04
C ALA A 17 -9.29 11.07 -37.16
N MET A 18 -9.55 12.37 -36.92
CA MET A 18 -9.87 13.33 -37.96
C MET A 18 -8.60 13.96 -38.47
N GLY A 19 -8.27 13.68 -39.72
CA GLY A 19 -7.27 14.40 -40.48
C GLY A 19 -7.80 15.74 -40.95
N LEU A 20 -7.04 16.80 -40.77
CA LEU A 20 -7.23 18.05 -41.47
C LEU A 20 -6.08 18.26 -42.46
N ALA A 21 -6.44 18.24 -43.73
CA ALA A 21 -5.57 18.67 -44.81
C ALA A 21 -5.70 20.20 -44.98
N ALA A 22 -4.61 20.90 -45.09
CA ALA A 22 -4.55 22.24 -45.66
C ALA A 22 -3.39 22.35 -46.64
N CYS A 23 -3.72 22.64 -47.89
CA CYS A 23 -2.81 23.00 -48.97
C CYS A 23 -2.44 24.48 -48.91
N SER A 24 -1.20 24.85 -49.28
CA SER A 24 -0.88 25.87 -50.28
C SER A 24 0.64 25.95 -50.51
N SER A 25 1.03 25.71 -51.73
CA SER A 25 1.94 26.36 -52.69
C SER A 25 2.84 27.50 -52.16
N ASP A 26 4.13 27.58 -52.48
CA ASP A 26 4.81 27.85 -53.75
C ASP A 26 6.34 27.78 -53.60
N ASP A 27 6.93 27.26 -54.64
CA ASP A 27 8.23 27.48 -55.27
C ASP A 27 9.45 28.11 -54.55
N ASN A 28 10.61 27.41 -54.56
CA ASN A 28 11.77 27.82 -55.34
C ASN A 28 12.96 26.82 -55.24
N ASP A 29 13.53 26.60 -56.39
CA ASP A 29 14.63 25.85 -56.92
C ASP A 29 15.97 25.74 -56.14
N MET A 30 16.57 24.49 -56.34
CA MET A 30 17.99 24.18 -56.58
C MET A 30 18.96 23.98 -55.39
N PRO A 31 20.00 23.17 -55.57
CA PRO A 31 20.16 21.81 -56.09
C PRO A 31 20.77 20.84 -55.04
N ALA A 32 20.74 19.53 -55.32
CA ALA A 32 21.31 18.44 -54.53
C ALA A 32 22.85 18.41 -54.55
N PRO A 33 23.50 17.98 -53.46
CA PRO A 33 24.80 17.36 -53.47
C PRO A 33 24.75 15.88 -53.08
N PRO A 34 25.83 15.13 -53.23
CA PRO A 34 25.81 13.75 -53.70
C PRO A 34 25.64 12.69 -52.59
N GLU A 35 25.19 11.52 -53.03
CA GLU A 35 25.11 10.29 -52.28
C GLU A 35 26.46 9.91 -51.67
N ASN A 36 26.45 9.64 -50.35
CA ASN A 36 27.42 8.74 -49.75
C ASN A 36 26.67 7.63 -49.01
N ASN A 37 26.84 6.48 -49.56
CA ASN A 37 26.39 5.20 -49.07
C ASN A 37 27.31 4.81 -47.90
N GLU A 38 26.80 4.85 -46.67
CA GLU A 38 27.36 4.04 -45.59
C GLU A 38 26.19 3.42 -44.79
N ASN A 39 26.06 2.13 -45.08
CA ASN A 39 25.19 1.19 -44.45
C ASN A 39 25.73 0.90 -43.03
N THR A 40 25.19 1.55 -42.00
CA THR A 40 25.31 1.10 -40.61
C THR A 40 23.92 0.79 -40.11
N GLY A 41 23.64 -0.51 -40.03
CA GLY A 41 22.41 -1.02 -39.46
C GLY A 41 22.33 -0.67 -38.00
N ASP A 42 21.58 0.36 -37.65
CA ASP A 42 21.05 0.56 -36.33
C ASP A 42 19.85 -0.38 -36.16
N ALA A 43 20.10 -1.44 -35.39
CA ALA A 43 19.02 -2.25 -34.85
C ALA A 43 18.20 -1.38 -33.93
N ASP A 44 17.12 -0.79 -34.47
CA ASP A 44 16.05 -0.16 -33.70
C ASP A 44 15.43 -1.25 -32.81
N SER A 45 15.93 -1.35 -31.59
CA SER A 45 15.29 -2.13 -30.54
C SER A 45 14.08 -1.34 -30.05
N THR A 46 13.02 -1.31 -30.83
CA THR A 46 11.68 -1.02 -30.31
C THR A 46 11.37 -2.09 -29.27
N GLN A 47 11.74 -1.85 -28.02
CA GLN A 47 11.13 -2.54 -26.90
C GLN A 47 9.64 -2.17 -26.97
N THR A 48 8.85 -3.04 -27.58
CA THR A 48 7.40 -3.02 -27.40
C THR A 48 7.17 -3.14 -25.90
N GLU A 49 6.77 -2.05 -25.26
CA GLU A 49 6.25 -2.10 -23.89
C GLU A 49 5.14 -3.14 -23.91
N VAL A 50 5.38 -4.25 -23.24
CA VAL A 50 4.35 -5.27 -23.05
C VAL A 50 3.30 -4.64 -22.15
N GLU A 51 2.16 -4.24 -22.73
CA GLU A 51 1.04 -3.73 -21.96
C GLU A 51 0.57 -4.85 -21.04
N TRP A 52 0.85 -4.71 -19.74
CA TRP A 52 0.46 -5.67 -18.73
C TRP A 52 -1.06 -5.65 -18.57
N ILE A 53 -1.71 -6.71 -18.95
CA ILE A 53 -3.14 -6.92 -18.67
C ILE A 53 -3.24 -7.18 -17.17
N VAL A 54 -3.92 -6.29 -16.46
CA VAL A 54 -4.19 -6.43 -15.01
C VAL A 54 -5.66 -6.72 -14.83
N ASP A 55 -5.96 -7.81 -14.15
CA ASP A 55 -7.29 -8.17 -13.69
C ASP A 55 -7.34 -8.11 -12.16
N SER A 56 -8.54 -7.99 -11.61
CA SER A 56 -8.73 -8.05 -10.17
C SER A 56 -9.80 -9.08 -9.81
N VAL A 57 -9.53 -9.84 -8.75
CA VAL A 57 -10.43 -10.89 -8.27
C VAL A 57 -10.56 -10.83 -6.76
N GLU A 58 -11.78 -11.03 -6.27
CA GLU A 58 -12.00 -11.22 -4.83
C GLU A 58 -11.32 -12.51 -4.37
N LEU A 59 -10.54 -12.39 -3.31
CA LEU A 59 -9.85 -13.51 -2.69
C LEU A 59 -10.10 -13.50 -1.19
N TRP A 60 -10.51 -14.63 -0.66
CA TRP A 60 -10.76 -14.84 0.76
C TRP A 60 -9.67 -15.69 1.38
N SER A 61 -9.11 -15.21 2.48
CA SER A 61 -8.24 -15.98 3.37
C SER A 61 -9.01 -16.42 4.63
N GLN A 62 -8.42 -17.29 5.43
CA GLN A 62 -9.06 -17.84 6.63
C GLN A 62 -8.09 -17.82 7.80
N ARG A 63 -8.45 -17.13 8.90
CA ARG A 63 -7.81 -17.23 10.19
C ARG A 63 -8.82 -17.78 11.20
N ASP A 64 -8.60 -18.99 11.66
CA ASP A 64 -9.53 -19.72 12.53
C ASP A 64 -10.96 -19.73 11.96
N ALA A 65 -11.93 -19.16 12.70
CA ALA A 65 -13.32 -19.03 12.25
C ALA A 65 -13.56 -17.79 11.37
N ASN A 66 -12.62 -16.82 11.32
CA ASN A 66 -12.80 -15.55 10.63
C ASN A 66 -12.32 -15.64 9.19
N ARG A 67 -13.16 -15.13 8.26
CA ARG A 67 -12.80 -14.96 6.86
C ARG A 67 -12.22 -13.57 6.67
N ILE A 68 -11.17 -13.48 5.88
CA ILE A 68 -10.44 -12.27 5.55
C ILE A 68 -10.70 -11.96 4.09
N TYR A 69 -11.36 -10.83 3.82
CA TYR A 69 -11.67 -10.34 2.47
C TYR A 69 -10.50 -9.57 1.88
N GLY A 70 -10.28 -9.67 0.58
CA GLY A 70 -9.36 -8.81 -0.15
C GLY A 70 -9.52 -8.89 -1.66
N LEU A 71 -8.75 -8.05 -2.35
CA LEU A 71 -8.67 -7.99 -3.80
C LEU A 71 -7.25 -8.33 -4.25
N MET A 72 -7.16 -9.29 -5.16
CA MET A 72 -5.91 -9.67 -5.83
C MET A 72 -5.87 -9.04 -7.22
N TYR A 73 -4.87 -8.22 -7.48
CA TYR A 73 -4.54 -7.67 -8.79
C TYR A 73 -3.38 -8.47 -9.38
N TYR A 74 -3.52 -8.99 -10.60
CA TYR A 74 -2.51 -9.85 -11.21
C TYR A 74 -2.66 -9.87 -12.74
N ASN A 75 -1.67 -10.45 -13.43
CA ASN A 75 -1.76 -10.67 -14.86
C ASN A 75 -2.28 -12.11 -15.13
N PRO A 76 -3.55 -12.27 -15.56
CA PRO A 76 -4.16 -13.59 -15.77
C PRO A 76 -3.62 -14.36 -16.98
N VAL A 77 -2.94 -13.67 -17.90
CA VAL A 77 -2.38 -14.29 -19.12
C VAL A 77 -0.89 -14.59 -19.00
N SER A 78 -0.28 -14.29 -17.85
CA SER A 78 1.13 -14.63 -17.61
C SER A 78 1.33 -16.15 -17.60
N SER A 79 2.26 -16.64 -18.42
CA SER A 79 2.68 -18.05 -18.40
C SER A 79 3.67 -18.38 -17.28
N LYS A 80 4.21 -17.36 -16.60
CA LYS A 80 5.14 -17.50 -15.48
C LYS A 80 4.46 -17.17 -14.19
N LYS A 81 4.92 -17.78 -13.10
CA LYS A 81 4.55 -17.34 -11.75
C LYS A 81 5.02 -15.91 -11.53
N GLN A 82 4.22 -15.12 -10.82
CA GLN A 82 4.46 -13.72 -10.53
C GLN A 82 4.99 -13.58 -9.11
N PRO A 83 6.01 -12.74 -8.86
CA PRO A 83 6.30 -12.32 -7.49
C PRO A 83 5.08 -11.63 -6.91
N ALA A 84 4.93 -11.63 -5.58
CA ALA A 84 3.75 -11.08 -4.95
C ALA A 84 4.08 -9.96 -3.96
N VAL A 85 3.19 -8.96 -3.86
CA VAL A 85 3.19 -7.95 -2.80
C VAL A 85 1.88 -8.03 -2.04
N ILE A 86 1.95 -8.16 -0.72
CA ILE A 86 0.79 -8.15 0.17
C ILE A 86 0.74 -6.79 0.87
N LEU A 87 -0.40 -6.09 0.73
CA LEU A 87 -0.55 -4.72 1.17
C LEU A 87 -1.48 -4.63 2.39
N SER A 88 -0.92 -4.18 3.52
CA SER A 88 -1.59 -3.98 4.81
C SER A 88 -1.95 -2.52 5.02
N HIS A 89 -3.24 -2.22 5.20
CA HIS A 89 -3.75 -0.85 5.36
C HIS A 89 -3.47 -0.26 6.75
N SER A 90 -3.64 1.06 6.87
CA SER A 90 -3.57 1.81 8.14
C SER A 90 -4.76 1.52 9.06
N SER A 91 -4.61 1.84 10.35
CA SER A 91 -5.68 1.72 11.35
C SER A 91 -6.99 2.32 10.87
N SER A 92 -8.11 1.65 11.16
CA SER A 92 -9.48 2.07 10.84
C SER A 92 -9.80 2.26 9.35
N LEU A 93 -8.88 1.87 8.46
CA LEU A 93 -9.10 1.86 7.01
C LEU A 93 -9.51 0.46 6.52
N THR A 94 -9.57 0.30 5.21
CA THR A 94 -9.88 -0.95 4.51
C THR A 94 -8.91 -1.16 3.35
N HIS A 95 -9.01 -2.30 2.65
CA HIS A 95 -8.28 -2.57 1.42
C HIS A 95 -8.38 -1.43 0.39
N GLU A 96 -9.48 -0.65 0.42
CA GLU A 96 -9.72 0.45 -0.52
C GLU A 96 -8.59 1.48 -0.51
N ALA A 97 -8.00 1.75 0.67
CA ALA A 97 -6.86 2.66 0.81
C ALA A 97 -5.59 2.16 0.08
N MET A 98 -5.52 0.87 -0.20
CA MET A 98 -4.35 0.24 -0.83
C MET A 98 -4.58 -0.15 -2.30
N MET A 99 -5.82 -0.02 -2.81
CA MET A 99 -6.17 -0.46 -4.18
C MET A 99 -5.36 0.24 -5.27
N GLY A 100 -5.13 1.55 -5.12
CA GLY A 100 -4.32 2.34 -6.07
C GLY A 100 -2.90 1.82 -6.18
N TYR A 101 -2.27 1.56 -5.03
CA TYR A 101 -0.92 0.98 -4.95
C TYR A 101 -0.89 -0.45 -5.50
N ALA A 102 -1.87 -1.29 -5.12
CA ALA A 102 -1.95 -2.67 -5.62
C ALA A 102 -2.08 -2.72 -7.14
N SER A 103 -2.97 -1.90 -7.72
CA SER A 103 -3.12 -1.80 -9.18
C SER A 103 -1.83 -1.32 -9.88
N ALA A 104 -1.14 -0.32 -9.31
CA ALA A 104 0.12 0.17 -9.85
C ALA A 104 1.22 -0.88 -9.78
N ILE A 105 1.34 -1.61 -8.67
CA ILE A 105 2.32 -2.69 -8.48
C ILE A 105 2.02 -3.85 -9.43
N ALA A 106 0.76 -4.19 -9.67
CA ALA A 106 0.39 -5.24 -10.61
C ALA A 106 0.82 -4.89 -12.06
N LYS A 107 0.76 -3.61 -12.45
CA LYS A 107 1.29 -3.14 -13.74
C LYS A 107 2.81 -3.25 -13.86
N MET A 108 3.52 -3.46 -12.74
CA MET A 108 4.97 -3.73 -12.73
C MET A 108 5.29 -5.23 -12.88
N GLY A 109 4.28 -6.10 -12.98
CA GLY A 109 4.44 -7.54 -13.17
C GLY A 109 4.32 -8.38 -11.91
N PHE A 110 3.82 -7.82 -10.82
CA PHE A 110 3.58 -8.50 -9.55
C PHE A 110 2.11 -8.95 -9.41
N ALA A 111 1.87 -9.97 -8.61
CA ALA A 111 0.56 -10.20 -8.03
C ALA A 111 0.45 -9.34 -6.76
N ALA A 112 -0.51 -8.42 -6.68
CA ALA A 112 -0.63 -7.48 -5.57
C ALA A 112 -1.96 -7.70 -4.84
N TYR A 113 -1.89 -8.06 -3.56
CA TYR A 113 -3.05 -8.37 -2.75
C TYR A 113 -3.26 -7.34 -1.65
N CYS A 114 -4.37 -6.62 -1.67
CA CYS A 114 -4.80 -5.76 -0.58
C CYS A 114 -6.05 -6.36 0.09
N PHE A 115 -6.12 -6.29 1.41
CA PHE A 115 -7.13 -7.00 2.19
C PHE A 115 -7.60 -6.16 3.39
N ASP A 116 -8.74 -6.54 3.98
CA ASP A 116 -9.26 -5.96 5.21
C ASP A 116 -8.82 -6.80 6.41
N PHE A 117 -8.27 -6.18 7.43
CA PHE A 117 -8.08 -6.85 8.71
C PHE A 117 -9.40 -7.18 9.38
N CYS A 118 -9.46 -8.32 10.10
CA CYS A 118 -10.62 -8.74 10.88
C CYS A 118 -10.91 -7.73 12.00
N GLY A 119 -12.09 -7.10 11.94
CA GLY A 119 -12.45 -6.03 12.88
C GLY A 119 -11.60 -4.76 12.76
N GLY A 120 -10.77 -4.62 11.72
CA GLY A 120 -9.89 -3.48 11.54
C GLY A 120 -10.61 -2.16 11.26
N SER A 121 -11.88 -2.23 10.85
CA SER A 121 -12.74 -1.08 10.57
C SER A 121 -14.20 -1.51 10.64
N ASP A 122 -15.11 -0.57 10.93
CA ASP A 122 -16.56 -0.73 10.82
C ASP A 122 -17.03 -0.93 9.36
N LYS A 123 -16.18 -0.58 8.40
CA LYS A 123 -16.40 -0.78 6.95
C LYS A 123 -15.72 -2.04 6.41
N SER A 124 -15.01 -2.79 7.25
CA SER A 124 -14.35 -4.03 6.85
C SER A 124 -15.35 -5.04 6.30
N LYS A 125 -14.99 -5.69 5.19
CA LYS A 125 -15.73 -6.83 4.65
C LYS A 125 -15.27 -8.17 5.26
N SER A 126 -14.16 -8.14 6.02
CA SER A 126 -13.69 -9.29 6.80
C SER A 126 -14.58 -9.50 8.03
N ASP A 127 -14.61 -10.74 8.51
CA ASP A 127 -15.31 -11.09 9.75
C ASP A 127 -14.61 -10.43 10.97
N GLY A 128 -15.24 -10.49 12.14
CA GLY A 128 -14.71 -9.97 13.41
C GLY A 128 -15.29 -8.62 13.81
N ALA A 129 -15.21 -8.34 15.11
CA ALA A 129 -15.69 -7.09 15.69
C ALA A 129 -14.50 -6.16 16.00
N THR A 130 -14.73 -4.84 15.91
CA THR A 130 -13.68 -3.85 16.18
C THR A 130 -13.18 -3.91 17.62
N GLU A 131 -14.04 -4.33 18.55
CA GLU A 131 -13.70 -4.51 19.95
C GLU A 131 -12.71 -5.66 20.19
N ASP A 132 -12.64 -6.62 19.26
CA ASP A 132 -11.77 -7.78 19.35
C ASP A 132 -10.45 -7.60 18.61
N MET A 133 -10.33 -6.59 17.77
CA MET A 133 -9.13 -6.29 17.02
C MET A 133 -7.99 -5.81 17.94
N THR A 134 -6.78 -6.24 17.65
CA THR A 134 -5.52 -5.77 18.23
C THR A 134 -4.43 -5.81 17.16
N VAL A 135 -3.30 -5.12 17.37
CA VAL A 135 -2.12 -5.27 16.48
C VAL A 135 -1.73 -6.73 16.32
N PHE A 136 -1.82 -7.54 17.38
CA PHE A 136 -1.42 -8.95 17.33
C PHE A 136 -2.43 -9.82 16.56
N THR A 137 -3.74 -9.52 16.65
CA THR A 137 -4.72 -10.22 15.80
C THR A 137 -4.54 -9.86 14.33
N GLU A 138 -4.12 -8.63 14.01
CA GLU A 138 -3.78 -8.24 12.64
C GLU A 138 -2.50 -8.92 12.14
N VAL A 139 -1.50 -9.18 13.00
CA VAL A 139 -0.34 -10.00 12.64
C VAL A 139 -0.77 -11.41 12.26
N GLU A 140 -1.70 -12.01 13.00
CA GLU A 140 -2.23 -13.35 12.67
C GLU A 140 -3.10 -13.35 11.40
N ASP A 141 -3.87 -12.27 11.14
CA ASP A 141 -4.58 -12.08 9.87
C ASP A 141 -3.59 -12.05 8.70
N LEU A 142 -2.54 -11.23 8.80
CA LEU A 142 -1.52 -11.12 7.77
C LEU A 142 -0.80 -12.47 7.56
N ARG A 143 -0.52 -13.22 8.62
CA ARG A 143 0.05 -14.57 8.53
C ARG A 143 -0.84 -15.53 7.73
N ALA A 144 -2.15 -15.49 7.98
CA ALA A 144 -3.13 -16.30 7.26
C ALA A 144 -3.21 -15.89 5.78
N VAL A 145 -3.17 -14.60 5.51
CA VAL A 145 -3.12 -14.02 4.16
C VAL A 145 -1.88 -14.47 3.41
N VAL A 146 -0.70 -14.39 4.02
CA VAL A 146 0.58 -14.85 3.44
C VAL A 146 0.49 -16.32 3.02
N LYS A 147 -0.06 -17.16 3.89
CA LYS A 147 -0.25 -18.59 3.58
C LYS A 147 -1.17 -18.78 2.37
N THR A 148 -2.26 -18.05 2.29
CA THR A 148 -3.19 -18.11 1.16
C THR A 148 -2.51 -17.66 -0.13
N VAL A 149 -1.87 -16.49 -0.14
CA VAL A 149 -1.20 -15.93 -1.32
C VAL A 149 -0.11 -16.86 -1.84
N LYS A 150 0.73 -17.40 -0.95
CA LYS A 150 1.78 -18.37 -1.33
C LYS A 150 1.25 -19.67 -1.92
N SER A 151 0.00 -20.02 -1.66
CA SER A 151 -0.64 -21.24 -2.19
C SER A 151 -1.20 -21.09 -3.60
N LEU A 152 -1.27 -19.85 -4.12
CA LEU A 152 -1.85 -19.58 -5.44
C LEU A 152 -0.92 -20.06 -6.57
N GLY A 153 -1.48 -20.79 -7.53
CA GLY A 153 -0.71 -21.43 -8.60
C GLY A 153 0.08 -20.46 -9.49
N TYR A 154 -0.34 -19.20 -9.56
CA TYR A 154 0.29 -18.14 -10.35
C TYR A 154 1.25 -17.25 -9.53
N VAL A 155 1.41 -17.48 -8.24
CA VAL A 155 2.35 -16.76 -7.37
C VAL A 155 3.65 -17.54 -7.21
N GLU A 156 4.79 -16.83 -7.27
CA GLU A 156 6.10 -17.38 -6.91
C GLU A 156 6.28 -17.27 -5.38
N PRO A 157 6.17 -18.38 -4.63
CA PRO A 157 6.11 -18.33 -3.18
C PRO A 157 7.43 -17.92 -2.50
N SER A 158 8.55 -17.95 -3.22
CA SER A 158 9.87 -17.47 -2.74
C SER A 158 10.06 -15.96 -2.93
N GLU A 159 9.20 -15.32 -3.71
CA GLU A 159 9.28 -13.90 -4.06
C GLU A 159 8.05 -13.13 -3.53
N VAL A 160 7.78 -13.24 -2.23
CA VAL A 160 6.69 -12.53 -1.57
C VAL A 160 7.26 -11.35 -0.78
N TYR A 161 6.71 -10.18 -1.03
CA TYR A 161 7.03 -8.92 -0.36
C TYR A 161 5.87 -8.46 0.50
N LEU A 162 6.16 -7.76 1.60
CA LEU A 162 5.17 -7.06 2.39
C LEU A 162 5.22 -5.55 2.08
N LEU A 163 4.07 -4.91 2.01
CA LEU A 163 3.94 -3.47 2.02
C LEU A 163 2.92 -3.09 3.10
N GLY A 164 3.34 -2.31 4.09
CA GLY A 164 2.45 -1.88 5.15
C GLY A 164 2.47 -0.38 5.37
N SER A 165 1.29 0.23 5.57
CA SER A 165 1.16 1.64 5.87
C SER A 165 0.74 1.87 7.32
N SER A 166 1.38 2.82 8.02
CA SER A 166 1.06 3.19 9.41
C SER A 166 1.01 1.97 10.35
N GLN A 167 -0.14 1.63 10.95
CA GLN A 167 -0.33 0.41 11.76
C GLN A 167 -0.04 -0.85 10.96
N GLY A 168 -0.49 -0.94 9.69
CA GLY A 168 -0.14 -2.05 8.80
C GLY A 168 1.37 -2.17 8.55
N GLY A 169 2.11 -1.07 8.66
CA GLY A 169 3.58 -1.06 8.65
C GLY A 169 4.19 -1.72 9.89
N LEU A 170 3.65 -1.43 11.09
CA LEU A 170 4.03 -2.13 12.32
C LEU A 170 3.72 -3.63 12.24
N VAL A 171 2.50 -3.98 11.80
CA VAL A 171 2.06 -5.37 11.62
C VAL A 171 2.98 -6.13 10.66
N SER A 172 3.31 -5.51 9.52
CA SER A 172 4.21 -6.10 8.52
C SER A 172 5.62 -6.31 9.07
N ALA A 173 6.14 -5.33 9.83
CA ALA A 173 7.45 -5.41 10.46
C ALA A 173 7.52 -6.54 11.49
N LEU A 174 6.51 -6.65 12.37
CA LEU A 174 6.44 -7.71 13.37
C LEU A 174 6.42 -9.10 12.72
N LEU A 175 5.59 -9.30 11.70
CA LEU A 175 5.51 -10.58 11.00
C LEU A 175 6.80 -10.91 10.26
N ALA A 176 7.44 -9.93 9.61
CA ALA A 176 8.70 -10.15 8.88
C ALA A 176 9.85 -10.54 9.83
N ASP A 177 9.90 -9.97 11.03
CA ASP A 177 10.89 -10.31 12.05
C ASP A 177 10.64 -11.67 12.70
N GLU A 178 9.37 -12.11 12.78
CA GLU A 178 9.01 -13.45 13.26
C GLU A 178 9.27 -14.56 12.24
N CYS A 179 9.06 -14.27 10.95
CA CYS A 179 9.16 -15.22 9.85
C CYS A 179 10.06 -14.70 8.71
N PRO A 180 11.35 -14.40 8.97
CA PRO A 180 12.21 -13.68 8.02
C PRO A 180 12.45 -14.43 6.71
N ASP A 181 12.36 -15.75 6.70
CA ASP A 181 12.57 -16.56 5.50
C ASP A 181 11.36 -16.60 4.58
N ASP A 182 10.21 -16.13 5.05
CA ASP A 182 8.97 -16.12 4.28
C ASP A 182 8.90 -15.00 3.25
N PHE A 183 9.76 -13.99 3.36
CA PHE A 183 9.68 -12.78 2.55
C PHE A 183 10.98 -12.46 1.81
N ALA A 184 10.84 -11.91 0.60
CA ALA A 184 11.95 -11.44 -0.21
C ALA A 184 12.37 -10.00 0.16
N GLY A 185 11.46 -9.21 0.71
CA GLY A 185 11.68 -7.83 1.13
C GLY A 185 10.45 -7.21 1.76
N MET A 186 10.60 -5.98 2.27
CA MET A 186 9.53 -5.25 2.95
C MET A 186 9.56 -3.77 2.58
N ILE A 187 8.38 -3.20 2.34
CA ILE A 187 8.15 -1.77 2.10
C ILE A 187 7.29 -1.24 3.25
N LEU A 188 7.72 -0.16 3.87
CA LEU A 188 7.04 0.46 5.00
C LEU A 188 6.71 1.92 4.69
N PHE A 189 5.44 2.26 4.64
CA PHE A 189 4.95 3.62 4.50
C PHE A 189 4.66 4.20 5.88
N TYR A 190 5.40 5.23 6.30
CA TYR A 190 5.23 5.93 7.59
C TYR A 190 4.82 4.99 8.74
N PRO A 191 5.60 3.91 9.01
CA PRO A 191 5.20 2.84 9.94
C PRO A 191 5.01 3.37 11.37
N ALA A 192 3.89 3.01 11.99
CA ALA A 192 3.48 3.52 13.30
C ALA A 192 4.12 2.73 14.46
N PHE A 193 5.45 2.75 14.56
CA PHE A 193 6.16 2.07 15.64
C PHE A 193 5.96 2.70 17.02
N ASN A 194 5.38 3.91 17.08
CA ASN A 194 5.07 4.63 18.30
C ASN A 194 3.65 4.35 18.85
N ILE A 195 2.95 3.34 18.36
CA ILE A 195 1.61 2.99 18.85
C ILE A 195 1.58 2.78 20.37
N PRO A 196 2.53 2.07 21.01
CA PRO A 196 2.52 1.93 22.48
C PRO A 196 2.59 3.24 23.21
N GLU A 197 3.44 4.19 22.76
CA GLU A 197 3.58 5.51 23.33
C GLU A 197 2.30 6.35 23.14
N MET A 198 1.72 6.29 21.94
CA MET A 198 0.44 6.98 21.65
C MET A 198 -0.67 6.46 22.56
N VAL A 199 -0.82 5.15 22.68
CA VAL A 199 -1.84 4.53 23.54
C VAL A 199 -1.64 4.91 25.00
N LYS A 200 -0.40 4.92 25.52
CA LYS A 200 -0.09 5.38 26.88
C LYS A 200 -0.47 6.84 27.10
N MET A 201 -0.14 7.70 26.14
CA MET A 201 -0.46 9.13 26.23
C MET A 201 -1.98 9.32 26.33
N PHE A 202 -2.75 8.65 25.50
CA PHE A 202 -4.20 8.77 25.48
C PHE A 202 -4.87 8.08 26.69
N SER A 203 -4.40 6.93 27.14
CA SER A 203 -4.97 6.25 28.33
C SER A 203 -4.70 6.98 29.65
N GLY A 204 -3.71 7.88 29.70
CA GLY A 204 -3.40 8.71 30.89
C GLY A 204 -4.39 9.86 31.14
N PHE A 205 -5.26 10.20 30.19
CA PHE A 205 -6.22 11.29 30.32
C PHE A 205 -7.57 10.89 30.96
N GLY A 206 -7.72 9.67 31.50
CA GLY A 206 -8.91 9.22 32.23
C GLY A 206 -9.99 8.58 31.37
N ASP A 207 -11.10 8.22 32.01
CA ASP A 207 -12.20 7.42 31.46
C ASP A 207 -12.82 8.06 30.19
N TRP A 208 -12.37 7.63 29.02
CA TRP A 208 -12.81 8.15 27.72
C TRP A 208 -14.28 7.84 27.41
N GLY A 209 -14.90 6.93 28.17
CA GLY A 209 -16.33 6.59 28.04
C GLY A 209 -17.26 7.71 28.50
N ASN A 210 -16.76 8.76 29.13
CA ASN A 210 -17.56 9.82 29.74
C ASN A 210 -17.18 11.24 29.29
N ILE A 211 -16.42 11.37 28.18
CA ILE A 211 -16.08 12.68 27.62
C ILE A 211 -17.22 13.19 26.72
N GLY A 212 -18.43 13.28 27.29
CA GLY A 212 -19.54 14.05 26.71
C GLY A 212 -19.35 15.57 26.78
N ASP A 213 -18.22 16.05 27.32
CA ASP A 213 -18.01 17.47 27.64
C ASP A 213 -16.89 18.17 26.86
N TRP A 214 -16.40 17.54 25.77
CA TRP A 214 -15.47 18.19 24.84
C TRP A 214 -16.10 19.35 24.05
N GLY A 215 -17.42 19.59 24.22
CA GLY A 215 -18.13 20.71 23.63
C GLY A 215 -17.63 22.08 24.08
N ASN A 216 -16.79 22.18 25.13
CA ASN A 216 -16.33 23.43 25.70
C ASN A 216 -14.87 23.81 25.41
N LEU A 217 -14.11 22.96 24.70
CA LEU A 217 -12.71 23.20 24.29
C LEU A 217 -12.59 23.72 22.87
N GLY A 218 -13.61 24.43 22.35
CA GLY A 218 -13.56 25.10 21.03
C GLY A 218 -13.65 24.11 19.87
N ASN A 219 -14.72 24.18 19.13
CA ASN A 219 -15.05 23.65 17.79
C ASN A 219 -14.19 22.48 17.22
N TRP A 220 -13.99 21.43 18.03
CA TRP A 220 -13.33 20.18 17.65
C TRP A 220 -14.31 19.19 17.00
N GLY A 221 -15.56 19.63 16.76
CA GLY A 221 -16.61 18.82 16.14
C GLY A 221 -16.33 18.35 14.71
N ASP A 222 -15.31 18.90 14.05
CA ASP A 222 -14.87 18.46 12.72
C ASP A 222 -13.79 17.36 12.74
N PHE A 223 -13.35 16.92 13.93
CA PHE A 223 -12.43 15.79 14.10
C PHE A 223 -13.14 14.42 14.05
N GLY A 224 -14.25 14.31 13.31
CA GLY A 224 -15.06 13.09 13.22
C GLY A 224 -14.30 11.81 12.88
N ASP A 225 -13.20 11.89 12.09
CA ASP A 225 -12.38 10.72 11.76
C ASP A 225 -11.23 10.46 12.76
N PHE A 226 -10.86 11.43 13.59
CA PHE A 226 -10.04 11.17 14.78
C PHE A 226 -10.79 10.29 15.78
N GLY A 227 -12.13 10.30 15.75
CA GLY A 227 -12.98 9.43 16.55
C GLY A 227 -12.71 7.94 16.35
N GLY A 228 -12.42 7.51 15.12
CA GLY A 228 -12.04 6.12 14.83
C GLY A 228 -10.68 5.74 15.44
N MET A 229 -9.71 6.65 15.46
CA MET A 229 -8.41 6.45 16.12
C MET A 229 -8.54 6.53 17.65
N MET A 230 -9.56 7.23 18.17
CA MET A 230 -9.86 7.37 19.61
C MET A 230 -10.80 6.30 20.14
N SER A 231 -11.45 5.48 19.31
CA SER A 231 -12.30 4.38 19.76
C SER A 231 -11.55 3.05 19.88
N MET A 232 -10.28 3.11 20.31
CA MET A 232 -9.52 1.89 20.60
C MET A 232 -10.19 1.12 21.74
N SER A 233 -10.47 -0.15 21.52
CA SER A 233 -11.06 -1.00 22.56
C SER A 233 -10.09 -1.14 23.74
N GLU A 234 -10.63 -1.41 24.93
CA GLU A 234 -9.80 -1.71 26.11
C GLU A 234 -8.87 -2.91 25.83
N LYS A 235 -9.32 -3.87 25.06
CA LYS A 235 -8.53 -5.02 24.62
C LYS A 235 -7.34 -4.59 23.78
N TYR A 236 -7.55 -3.69 22.81
CA TYR A 236 -6.47 -3.12 21.99
C TYR A 236 -5.44 -2.41 22.88
N ILE A 237 -5.89 -1.47 23.71
CA ILE A 237 -5.05 -0.68 24.62
C ILE A 237 -4.20 -1.61 25.50
N ASN A 238 -4.85 -2.55 26.19
CA ASN A 238 -4.17 -3.46 27.13
C ASN A 238 -3.20 -4.41 26.42
N SER A 239 -3.42 -4.73 25.15
CA SER A 239 -2.53 -5.61 24.39
C SER A 239 -1.21 -4.94 24.02
N ILE A 240 -1.20 -3.60 23.78
CA ILE A 240 -0.05 -2.95 23.13
C ILE A 240 0.65 -1.90 24.01
N LYS A 241 -0.03 -1.32 25.01
CA LYS A 241 0.48 -0.18 25.79
C LYS A 241 1.87 -0.41 26.41
N ASP A 242 2.17 -1.63 26.83
CA ASP A 242 3.43 -1.98 27.48
C ASP A 242 4.36 -2.81 26.59
N PHE A 243 4.02 -2.94 25.30
CA PHE A 243 4.80 -3.71 24.35
C PHE A 243 6.01 -2.89 23.87
N ASP A 244 7.20 -3.46 24.00
CA ASP A 244 8.43 -2.86 23.47
C ASP A 244 8.64 -3.23 22.00
N VAL A 245 8.05 -2.44 21.10
CA VAL A 245 8.19 -2.63 19.64
C VAL A 245 9.64 -2.76 19.23
N TRP A 246 10.52 -1.93 19.82
CA TRP A 246 11.91 -1.81 19.40
C TRP A 246 12.76 -3.06 19.68
N SER A 247 12.36 -3.88 20.66
CA SER A 247 12.99 -5.17 20.93
C SER A 247 12.49 -6.29 19.99
N HIS A 248 11.40 -6.07 19.25
CA HIS A 248 10.74 -7.06 18.40
C HIS A 248 10.93 -6.80 16.91
N ILE A 249 11.55 -5.68 16.53
CA ILE A 249 11.85 -5.35 15.12
C ILE A 249 13.37 -5.22 14.90
N GLY A 250 13.80 -5.27 13.62
CA GLY A 250 15.21 -5.08 13.24
C GLY A 250 16.00 -6.36 13.00
N LYS A 251 15.36 -7.55 13.10
CA LYS A 251 16.00 -8.85 12.84
C LYS A 251 15.92 -9.27 11.38
N PHE A 252 14.93 -8.75 10.65
CA PHE A 252 14.74 -9.05 9.24
C PHE A 252 15.93 -8.51 8.42
N SER A 253 16.70 -9.43 7.81
CA SER A 253 17.96 -9.12 7.14
C SER A 253 17.85 -8.88 5.63
N LYS A 254 16.68 -9.19 5.05
CA LYS A 254 16.40 -8.92 3.64
C LYS A 254 16.17 -7.41 3.41
N PRO A 255 16.12 -6.93 2.15
CA PRO A 255 15.92 -5.51 1.87
C PRO A 255 14.67 -4.92 2.51
N VAL A 256 14.80 -3.73 3.12
CA VAL A 256 13.71 -2.94 3.69
C VAL A 256 13.72 -1.55 3.08
N CYS A 257 12.60 -1.14 2.49
CA CYS A 257 12.39 0.20 1.96
C CYS A 257 11.43 0.95 2.89
N ILE A 258 11.90 1.97 3.58
CA ILE A 258 11.07 2.84 4.41
C ILE A 258 10.83 4.14 3.65
N ILE A 259 9.58 4.57 3.52
CA ILE A 259 9.19 5.83 2.88
C ILE A 259 8.37 6.64 3.89
N HIS A 260 8.76 7.89 4.16
CA HIS A 260 8.14 8.70 5.20
C HIS A 260 8.15 10.18 4.84
N GLY A 261 7.03 10.86 5.11
CA GLY A 261 6.89 12.30 4.90
C GLY A 261 7.59 13.11 5.98
N THR A 262 8.28 14.19 5.60
CA THR A 262 9.00 15.03 6.58
C THR A 262 8.09 15.91 7.42
N SER A 263 6.83 16.08 7.02
CA SER A 263 5.80 16.84 7.73
C SER A 263 4.72 15.96 8.39
N ASP A 264 5.01 14.67 8.59
CA ASP A 264 4.08 13.75 9.27
C ASP A 264 3.88 14.14 10.74
N MET A 265 2.66 14.59 11.05
CA MET A 265 2.28 15.04 12.38
C MET A 265 1.67 13.92 13.25
N ILE A 266 1.36 12.76 12.67
CA ILE A 266 0.77 11.61 13.36
C ILE A 266 1.87 10.66 13.85
N VAL A 267 2.74 10.26 12.93
CA VAL A 267 3.89 9.42 13.23
C VAL A 267 5.17 10.22 12.98
N PRO A 268 5.87 10.67 14.01
CA PRO A 268 7.12 11.41 13.83
C PRO A 268 8.12 10.61 13.01
N ILE A 269 8.73 11.25 12.00
CA ILE A 269 9.71 10.62 11.09
C ILE A 269 10.89 9.97 11.83
N SER A 270 11.18 10.43 13.07
CA SER A 270 12.20 9.84 13.94
C SER A 270 11.98 8.35 14.22
N ASN A 271 10.74 7.85 14.14
CA ASN A 271 10.45 6.42 14.24
C ASN A 271 11.02 5.66 13.06
N SER A 272 10.87 6.19 11.85
CA SER A 272 11.48 5.60 10.64
C SER A 272 13.00 5.72 10.62
N GLU A 273 13.54 6.83 11.12
CA GLU A 273 15.00 7.00 11.27
C GLU A 273 15.58 5.97 12.23
N LYS A 274 14.90 5.73 13.37
CA LYS A 274 15.32 4.70 14.32
C LYS A 274 15.22 3.30 13.74
N ALA A 275 14.10 2.97 13.06
CA ALA A 275 13.93 1.68 12.42
C ALA A 275 14.96 1.42 11.33
N ALA A 276 15.27 2.42 10.50
CA ALA A 276 16.33 2.32 9.48
C ALA A 276 17.71 2.02 10.08
N GLY A 277 17.96 2.45 11.31
CA GLY A 277 19.18 2.12 12.05
C GLY A 277 19.19 0.71 12.64
N LEU A 278 18.05 0.06 12.77
CA LEU A 278 17.93 -1.30 13.31
C LEU A 278 18.01 -2.37 12.21
N TYR A 279 17.38 -2.15 11.07
CA TYR A 279 17.39 -3.12 9.97
C TYR A 279 18.68 -3.05 9.17
N PRO A 280 19.43 -4.15 9.02
CA PRO A 280 20.78 -4.14 8.42
C PRO A 280 20.78 -3.78 6.92
N SER A 281 19.66 -3.96 6.24
CA SER A 281 19.50 -3.71 4.79
C SER A 281 18.40 -2.68 4.51
N ALA A 282 18.20 -1.70 5.41
CA ALA A 282 17.19 -0.68 5.24
C ALA A 282 17.68 0.53 4.44
N THR A 283 16.77 1.09 3.66
CA THR A 283 16.88 2.43 3.08
C THR A 283 15.72 3.29 3.56
N LEU A 284 15.99 4.51 4.03
CA LEU A 284 14.98 5.50 4.38
C LEU A 284 14.88 6.56 3.29
N ASN A 285 13.71 6.66 2.67
CA ASN A 285 13.37 7.64 1.66
C ASN A 285 12.44 8.68 2.28
N LYS A 286 12.93 9.93 2.37
CA LYS A 286 12.18 11.04 2.93
C LYS A 286 11.44 11.78 1.81
N ILE A 287 10.13 11.95 1.96
CA ILE A 287 9.30 12.72 1.03
C ILE A 287 9.10 14.12 1.65
N GLU A 288 9.76 15.11 1.07
CA GLU A 288 9.79 16.47 1.63
C GLU A 288 8.39 17.10 1.61
N GLY A 289 7.97 17.60 2.76
CA GLY A 289 6.68 18.26 2.94
C GLY A 289 5.46 17.32 2.99
N ALA A 290 5.64 16.01 2.77
CA ALA A 290 4.53 15.07 2.83
C ALA A 290 4.08 14.85 4.28
N ASN A 291 2.75 14.80 4.45
CA ASN A 291 2.08 14.42 5.68
C ASN A 291 1.87 12.90 5.77
N HIS A 292 1.20 12.45 6.84
CA HIS A 292 0.74 11.08 6.98
C HIS A 292 -0.22 10.72 5.84
N GLY A 293 -0.01 9.57 5.20
CA GLY A 293 -0.89 9.07 4.14
C GLY A 293 -0.47 9.40 2.70
N PHE A 294 0.53 10.25 2.46
CA PHE A 294 1.03 10.72 1.16
C PHE A 294 0.00 11.36 0.23
N ASN A 295 -1.25 10.94 0.30
CA ASN A 295 -2.34 11.31 -0.58
C ASN A 295 -3.58 11.63 0.26
N ALA A 296 -4.20 12.79 0.03
CA ALA A 296 -5.40 13.21 0.74
C ALA A 296 -6.57 12.22 0.57
N ALA A 297 -6.67 11.56 -0.58
CA ALA A 297 -7.71 10.57 -0.84
C ALA A 297 -7.60 9.32 0.07
N ASN A 298 -6.39 8.97 0.50
CA ASN A 298 -6.15 7.84 1.39
C ASN A 298 -6.44 8.15 2.88
N LEU A 299 -6.67 9.41 3.20
CA LEU A 299 -6.96 9.87 4.57
C LEU A 299 -8.44 10.26 4.78
N GLY A 300 -9.28 10.18 3.75
CA GLY A 300 -10.68 10.58 3.83
C GLY A 300 -10.82 12.05 4.27
N SER A 301 -11.76 12.33 5.19
CA SER A 301 -11.97 13.66 5.77
C SER A 301 -10.76 14.17 6.57
N MET A 302 -9.94 13.28 7.14
CA MET A 302 -8.71 13.64 7.86
C MET A 302 -7.68 14.29 6.93
N GLY A 303 -7.57 13.85 5.67
CA GLY A 303 -6.66 14.46 4.70
C GLY A 303 -6.95 15.94 4.46
N SER A 304 -8.21 16.30 4.36
CA SER A 304 -8.64 17.69 4.19
C SER A 304 -8.33 18.56 5.41
N MET A 305 -8.51 18.02 6.62
CA MET A 305 -8.24 18.73 7.89
C MET A 305 -6.74 18.96 8.11
N MET A 306 -5.89 18.03 7.68
CA MET A 306 -4.43 18.12 7.83
C MET A 306 -3.78 18.92 6.72
N GLY A 307 -4.56 19.61 5.87
CA GLY A 307 -4.04 20.42 4.79
C GLY A 307 -3.33 19.61 3.70
N ALA A 308 -3.59 18.31 3.61
CA ALA A 308 -3.06 17.45 2.58
C ALA A 308 -3.72 17.81 1.24
N SER A 309 -3.15 18.77 0.54
CA SER A 309 -3.62 19.22 -0.79
C SER A 309 -2.73 18.68 -1.91
N ALA A 310 -1.56 18.13 -1.59
CA ALA A 310 -0.61 17.62 -2.55
C ALA A 310 -0.70 16.09 -2.64
N ASP A 311 -0.58 15.59 -3.86
CA ASP A 311 -0.44 14.17 -4.16
C ASP A 311 1.05 13.85 -4.27
N TYR A 312 1.55 13.06 -3.31
CA TYR A 312 2.94 12.61 -3.27
C TYR A 312 3.15 11.23 -3.90
N ASP A 313 2.11 10.57 -4.42
CA ASP A 313 2.21 9.25 -5.04
C ASP A 313 3.17 9.26 -6.24
N SER A 314 3.26 10.37 -6.95
CA SER A 314 4.23 10.57 -8.04
C SER A 314 5.70 10.52 -7.58
N GLN A 315 5.98 10.79 -6.30
CA GLN A 315 7.32 10.65 -5.70
C GLN A 315 7.51 9.28 -5.03
N VAL A 316 6.44 8.71 -4.48
CA VAL A 316 6.46 7.43 -3.75
C VAL A 316 6.59 6.24 -4.72
N MET A 317 5.77 6.21 -5.78
CA MET A 317 5.70 5.05 -6.68
C MET A 317 7.01 4.74 -7.43
N PRO A 318 7.81 5.71 -7.89
CA PRO A 318 9.14 5.41 -8.45
C PRO A 318 10.07 4.71 -7.44
N ILE A 319 10.03 5.08 -6.14
CA ILE A 319 10.83 4.45 -5.10
C ILE A 319 10.39 2.99 -4.88
N VAL A 320 9.08 2.74 -4.85
CA VAL A 320 8.50 1.39 -4.77
C VAL A 320 8.95 0.55 -5.97
N GLN A 321 8.87 1.11 -7.17
CA GLN A 321 9.27 0.44 -8.40
C GLN A 321 10.75 0.09 -8.41
N ASP A 322 11.60 1.02 -8.01
CA ASP A 322 13.06 0.80 -7.96
C ASP A 322 13.44 -0.25 -6.91
N PHE A 323 12.69 -0.33 -5.82
CA PHE A 323 12.89 -1.36 -4.80
C PHE A 323 12.49 -2.75 -5.31
N LEU A 324 11.32 -2.88 -5.94
CA LEU A 324 10.78 -4.14 -6.40
C LEU A 324 11.49 -4.72 -7.65
N LYS A 325 12.27 -3.91 -8.37
CA LYS A 325 13.05 -4.35 -9.56
C LYS A 325 14.47 -4.82 -9.25
N LYS A 326 14.92 -4.71 -8.00
CA LYS A 326 16.25 -5.16 -7.54
C LYS A 326 16.27 -6.65 -7.27
#